data_5a999b11261df03876205945258c8168
#
_entry.id   5a999b11261df03876205945258c8168
#
_cell.length_a   1.000
_cell.length_b   1.000
_cell.length_c   1.000
_cell.angle_alpha   90.00
_cell.angle_beta   90.00
_cell.angle_gamma   90.00
#
_symmetry.space_group_name_H-M   'P 1'
#
loop_
_entity.id
_entity.type
_entity.pdbx_description
1 polymer ?
#
loop_
_entity_poly.entity_id
_entity_poly.type
_entity_poly.pdbx_seq_one_letter_code
_entity_poly.pdbx_strand_id
1 'polypeptide(L)'
;DTINVKGVVAPVAGATPDVSGITSDTDGINVMEVKWRDKDGYDFEGDPFVAGEKYILWLKYETESGYKVADDAEVTFNISDSNILDKKITHPIIKMTYEVPSVSIPTTYTVTFDGNGGTGTMADVTGVSGEYTLPTCTFTAPSGQKFKAWSVGGAEKAVGDKITVTADTTVTAVWE
;
A
#
# COMPACT_ATOMS: atom_id res chain seq x y z
N ASP A 1 17.41 29.81 -5.16
CA ASP A 1 18.38 28.72 -5.25
C ASP A 1 17.75 27.41 -4.80
N THR A 2 18.10 26.31 -5.42
CA THR A 2 17.55 24.99 -5.10
C THR A 2 18.68 24.01 -4.78
N ILE A 3 18.57 23.29 -3.66
CA ILE A 3 19.46 22.17 -3.34
C ILE A 3 18.79 20.87 -3.82
N ASN A 4 19.46 20.15 -4.72
CA ASN A 4 18.94 18.90 -5.25
C ASN A 4 19.61 17.72 -4.51
N VAL A 5 18.82 16.98 -3.73
CA VAL A 5 19.24 15.76 -3.03
C VAL A 5 18.85 14.54 -3.87
N LYS A 6 19.81 13.69 -4.13
CA LYS A 6 19.68 12.45 -4.92
C LYS A 6 19.98 11.20 -4.11
N GLY A 7 19.63 10.05 -4.67
CA GLY A 7 19.91 8.74 -4.07
C GLY A 7 18.96 8.39 -2.92
N VAL A 8 17.94 9.22 -2.64
CA VAL A 8 16.94 8.88 -1.63
C VAL A 8 16.07 7.74 -2.14
N VAL A 9 15.97 6.69 -1.34
CA VAL A 9 15.00 5.60 -1.54
C VAL A 9 13.78 5.89 -0.68
N ALA A 10 12.61 5.98 -1.31
CA ALA A 10 11.36 6.26 -0.58
C ALA A 10 11.07 5.14 0.43
N PRO A 11 10.74 5.48 1.69
CA PRO A 11 10.37 4.50 2.70
C PRO A 11 9.16 3.67 2.27
N VAL A 12 9.28 2.36 2.40
CA VAL A 12 8.22 1.38 2.14
C VAL A 12 8.04 0.53 3.39
N ALA A 13 6.79 0.26 3.77
CA ALA A 13 6.47 -0.57 4.92
C ALA A 13 7.17 -1.94 4.82
N GLY A 14 7.83 -2.35 5.91
CA GLY A 14 8.60 -3.58 5.97
C GLY A 14 10.03 -3.49 5.43
N ALA A 15 10.43 -2.40 4.75
CA ALA A 15 11.81 -2.18 4.33
C ALA A 15 12.61 -1.51 5.45
N THR A 16 13.89 -1.87 5.57
CA THR A 16 14.83 -1.20 6.47
C THR A 16 15.32 0.12 5.88
N PRO A 17 15.66 1.11 6.72
CA PRO A 17 16.25 2.36 6.26
C PRO A 17 17.52 2.15 5.47
N ASP A 18 17.63 2.81 4.31
CA ASP A 18 18.83 2.88 3.53
C ASP A 18 19.20 4.34 3.26
N VAL A 19 20.39 4.73 3.61
CA VAL A 19 20.94 6.08 3.38
C VAL A 19 22.16 6.04 2.46
N SER A 20 22.50 4.85 1.94
CA SER A 20 23.62 4.68 1.04
C SER A 20 23.36 5.41 -0.29
N GLY A 21 24.38 6.08 -0.80
CA GLY A 21 24.29 6.78 -2.09
C GLY A 21 23.50 8.10 -2.07
N ILE A 22 23.07 8.60 -0.91
CA ILE A 22 22.44 9.93 -0.81
C ILE A 22 23.51 11.01 -0.97
N THR A 23 23.33 11.84 -1.99
CA THR A 23 24.27 12.90 -2.37
C THR A 23 23.51 14.17 -2.78
N SER A 24 24.25 15.25 -3.09
CA SER A 24 23.71 16.41 -3.78
C SER A 24 24.38 16.56 -5.15
N ASP A 25 23.65 17.01 -6.15
CA ASP A 25 24.22 17.45 -7.43
C ASP A 25 24.22 18.98 -7.56
N THR A 26 23.92 19.67 -6.49
CA THR A 26 24.03 21.14 -6.45
C THR A 26 25.48 21.52 -6.24
N ASP A 27 26.01 22.36 -7.13
CA ASP A 27 27.39 22.82 -7.06
C ASP A 27 27.70 23.46 -5.70
N GLY A 28 28.84 23.09 -5.13
CA GLY A 28 29.32 23.60 -3.85
C GLY A 28 28.60 23.08 -2.63
N ILE A 29 27.76 22.04 -2.75
CA ILE A 29 27.06 21.38 -1.63
C ILE A 29 27.56 19.95 -1.46
N ASN A 30 28.19 19.67 -0.33
CA ASN A 30 28.67 18.33 0.03
C ASN A 30 27.82 17.76 1.16
N VAL A 31 27.23 16.59 0.92
CA VAL A 31 26.50 15.83 1.93
C VAL A 31 27.50 15.12 2.86
N MET A 32 27.41 15.42 4.15
CA MET A 32 28.36 14.95 5.16
C MET A 32 27.83 13.79 6.00
N GLU A 33 26.56 13.85 6.35
CA GLU A 33 25.91 12.85 7.19
C GLU A 33 24.43 12.73 6.82
N VAL A 34 23.92 11.53 6.77
CA VAL A 34 22.50 11.26 6.50
C VAL A 34 21.98 10.22 7.47
N LYS A 35 20.80 10.47 8.02
CA LYS A 35 20.10 9.55 8.92
C LYS A 35 18.61 9.57 8.67
N TRP A 36 17.98 8.42 8.84
CA TRP A 36 16.57 8.38 9.11
C TRP A 36 16.35 8.55 10.62
N ARG A 37 15.27 9.26 10.98
CA ARG A 37 14.82 9.47 12.35
C ARG A 37 13.35 9.15 12.46
N ASP A 38 12.93 8.72 13.64
CA ASP A 38 11.51 8.60 13.94
C ASP A 38 10.83 9.97 14.06
N LYS A 39 9.50 9.96 14.26
CA LYS A 39 8.70 11.20 14.42
C LYS A 39 9.13 12.07 15.60
N ASP A 40 9.78 11.48 16.59
CA ASP A 40 10.25 12.16 17.82
C ASP A 40 11.70 12.67 17.67
N GLY A 41 12.35 12.33 16.55
CA GLY A 41 13.68 12.82 16.17
C GLY A 41 14.83 11.96 16.64
N TYR A 42 14.58 10.76 17.15
CA TYR A 42 15.61 9.78 17.48
C TYR A 42 16.11 9.07 16.23
N ASP A 43 17.39 8.71 16.20
CA ASP A 43 17.98 7.98 15.08
C ASP A 43 17.25 6.65 14.90
N PHE A 44 16.85 6.36 13.67
CA PHE A 44 16.07 5.19 13.27
C PHE A 44 16.91 4.30 12.37
N GLU A 45 17.47 3.23 12.95
CA GLU A 45 18.40 2.32 12.29
C GLU A 45 17.99 0.85 12.57
N GLY A 46 17.99 0.04 11.51
CA GLY A 46 17.83 -1.42 11.64
C GLY A 46 16.41 -1.95 11.73
N ASP A 47 15.47 -1.18 12.22
CA ASP A 47 14.06 -1.56 12.24
C ASP A 47 13.37 -1.25 10.90
N PRO A 48 12.37 -2.05 10.47
CA PRO A 48 11.64 -1.77 9.26
C PRO A 48 10.68 -0.57 9.42
N PHE A 49 10.49 0.18 8.35
CA PHE A 49 9.47 1.23 8.31
C PHE A 49 8.05 0.66 8.51
N VAL A 50 7.21 1.38 9.23
CA VAL A 50 5.84 1.00 9.53
C VAL A 50 4.86 1.83 8.69
N ALA A 51 3.87 1.17 8.09
CA ALA A 51 2.82 1.81 7.30
C ALA A 51 2.04 2.85 8.12
N GLY A 52 1.82 4.04 7.56
CA GLY A 52 1.12 5.15 8.20
C GLY A 52 1.96 5.94 9.21
N GLU A 53 3.18 5.48 9.54
CA GLU A 53 4.06 6.21 10.44
C GLU A 53 4.89 7.25 9.69
N LYS A 54 5.35 8.26 10.45
CA LYS A 54 6.16 9.36 9.95
C LYS A 54 7.60 9.21 10.33
N TYR A 55 8.47 9.47 9.35
CA TYR A 55 9.92 9.44 9.53
C TYR A 55 10.53 10.72 8.99
N ILE A 56 11.70 11.07 9.52
CA ILE A 56 12.42 12.27 9.13
C ILE A 56 13.74 11.86 8.50
N LEU A 57 13.94 12.18 7.22
CA LEU A 57 15.26 12.16 6.63
C LEU A 57 15.98 13.42 7.13
N TRP A 58 17.04 13.21 7.91
CA TRP A 58 17.91 14.25 8.43
C TRP A 58 19.23 14.17 7.69
N LEU A 59 19.65 15.31 7.13
CA LEU A 59 20.86 15.40 6.31
C LEU A 59 21.66 16.62 6.76
N LYS A 60 22.95 16.40 7.04
CA LYS A 60 23.92 17.47 7.29
C LYS A 60 24.76 17.70 6.03
N TYR A 61 24.93 18.94 5.65
CA TYR A 61 25.76 19.32 4.52
C TYR A 61 26.78 20.41 4.94
N GLU A 62 27.78 20.57 4.12
CA GLU A 62 28.69 21.72 4.15
C GLU A 62 28.77 22.35 2.77
N THR A 63 29.15 23.61 2.75
CA THR A 63 29.37 24.37 1.50
C THR A 63 30.83 24.50 1.22
N GLU A 64 31.22 24.38 -0.05
CA GLU A 64 32.55 24.67 -0.50
C GLU A 64 32.90 26.17 -0.37
N SER A 65 34.19 26.48 -0.39
CA SER A 65 34.67 27.86 -0.30
C SER A 65 34.11 28.71 -1.45
N GLY A 66 33.45 29.80 -1.08
CA GLY A 66 32.84 30.72 -2.03
C GLY A 66 31.35 30.47 -2.30
N TYR A 67 30.80 29.34 -1.83
CA TYR A 67 29.36 29.04 -1.93
C TYR A 67 28.62 29.41 -0.64
N LYS A 68 27.37 29.81 -0.81
CA LYS A 68 26.44 30.06 0.29
C LYS A 68 25.07 29.59 -0.09
N VAL A 69 24.36 29.01 0.86
CA VAL A 69 22.93 28.69 0.71
C VAL A 69 22.14 29.93 1.06
N ALA A 70 21.26 30.37 0.16
CA ALA A 70 20.38 31.50 0.40
C ALA A 70 19.34 31.19 1.49
N ASP A 71 18.88 32.21 2.20
CA ASP A 71 17.89 32.04 3.28
C ASP A 71 16.52 31.53 2.77
N ASP A 72 16.24 31.78 1.49
CA ASP A 72 15.03 31.35 0.77
C ASP A 72 15.27 30.14 -0.14
N ALA A 73 16.38 29.42 0.04
CA ALA A 73 16.68 28.25 -0.78
C ALA A 73 15.64 27.13 -0.56
N GLU A 74 15.26 26.50 -1.66
CA GLU A 74 14.39 25.34 -1.66
C GLU A 74 15.21 24.04 -1.72
N VAL A 75 14.61 22.92 -1.31
CA VAL A 75 15.18 21.60 -1.46
C VAL A 75 14.28 20.70 -2.27
N THR A 76 14.88 19.94 -3.18
CA THR A 76 14.19 18.87 -3.93
C THR A 76 14.81 17.53 -3.63
N PHE A 77 14.02 16.48 -3.77
CA PHE A 77 14.43 15.09 -3.60
C PHE A 77 14.04 14.29 -4.85
N ASN A 78 14.80 13.25 -5.15
CA ASN A 78 14.55 12.39 -6.32
C ASN A 78 13.37 11.41 -6.14
N ILE A 79 12.54 11.61 -5.12
CA ILE A 79 11.33 10.81 -4.86
C ILE A 79 10.07 11.65 -5.07
N SER A 80 8.92 10.98 -5.24
CA SER A 80 7.64 11.69 -5.39
C SER A 80 7.29 12.49 -4.14
N ASP A 81 6.84 13.73 -4.33
CA ASP A 81 6.40 14.62 -3.25
C ASP A 81 5.08 14.20 -2.59
N SER A 82 4.36 13.21 -3.16
CA SER A 82 3.00 12.82 -2.69
C SER A 82 2.93 12.41 -1.20
N ASN A 83 4.01 11.88 -0.67
CA ASN A 83 4.10 11.44 0.73
C ASN A 83 5.09 12.28 1.56
N ILE A 84 5.62 13.34 0.96
CA ILE A 84 6.44 14.31 1.68
C ILE A 84 5.51 15.32 2.34
N LEU A 85 5.53 15.37 3.67
CA LEU A 85 4.68 16.26 4.45
C LEU A 85 5.31 17.64 4.67
N ASP A 86 6.64 17.68 4.76
CA ASP A 86 7.38 18.90 5.02
C ASP A 86 8.82 18.77 4.52
N LYS A 87 9.38 19.91 4.06
CA LYS A 87 10.79 20.07 3.67
C LYS A 87 11.33 21.33 4.29
N LYS A 88 12.42 21.25 5.04
CA LYS A 88 13.00 22.40 5.75
C LYS A 88 14.52 22.41 5.67
N ILE A 89 15.07 23.56 5.34
CA ILE A 89 16.48 23.86 5.46
C ILE A 89 16.69 24.72 6.72
N THR A 90 17.61 24.27 7.57
CA THR A 90 18.10 25.04 8.71
C THR A 90 19.62 24.82 8.73
N HIS A 91 20.34 25.72 8.03
CA HIS A 91 21.77 25.56 7.80
C HIS A 91 22.54 25.11 9.06
N PRO A 92 23.36 24.06 9.00
CA PRO A 92 23.72 23.23 7.84
C PRO A 92 22.87 21.94 7.70
N ILE A 93 21.62 21.97 8.10
CA ILE A 93 20.73 20.78 8.14
C ILE A 93 19.59 20.93 7.16
N ILE A 94 19.35 19.87 6.40
CA ILE A 94 18.10 19.66 5.63
C ILE A 94 17.28 18.57 6.32
N LYS A 95 15.98 18.81 6.44
CA LYS A 95 15.01 17.82 6.93
C LYS A 95 13.89 17.63 5.92
N MET A 96 13.49 16.39 5.74
CA MET A 96 12.30 16.00 4.99
C MET A 96 11.46 15.07 5.87
N THR A 97 10.23 15.45 6.15
CA THR A 97 9.28 14.56 6.83
C THR A 97 8.50 13.76 5.81
N TYR A 98 8.52 12.45 5.91
CA TYR A 98 7.88 11.51 5.00
C TYR A 98 6.91 10.62 5.77
N GLU A 99 5.69 10.44 5.25
CA GLU A 99 4.72 9.49 5.76
C GLU A 99 4.76 8.22 4.90
N VAL A 100 5.03 7.08 5.53
CA VAL A 100 5.04 5.80 4.84
C VAL A 100 3.63 5.46 4.38
N PRO A 101 3.40 5.20 3.08
CA PRO A 101 2.06 4.92 2.59
C PRO A 101 1.40 3.78 3.39
N SER A 102 0.17 4.02 3.83
CA SER A 102 -0.66 2.95 4.39
C SER A 102 -1.07 2.03 3.25
N VAL A 103 -0.49 0.85 3.17
CA VAL A 103 -0.96 -0.19 2.26
C VAL A 103 -2.25 -0.74 2.88
N SER A 104 -3.40 -0.31 2.39
CA SER A 104 -4.61 -1.06 2.66
C SER A 104 -4.49 -2.40 1.92
N ILE A 105 -4.10 -3.46 2.63
CA ILE A 105 -4.24 -4.82 2.10
C ILE A 105 -5.75 -5.03 1.97
N PRO A 106 -6.29 -5.19 0.75
CA PRO A 106 -7.72 -5.40 0.60
C PRO A 106 -8.08 -6.67 1.37
N THR A 107 -9.00 -6.56 2.31
CA THR A 107 -9.56 -7.74 2.99
C THR A 107 -10.25 -8.56 1.93
N THR A 108 -9.80 -9.80 1.74
CA THR A 108 -10.37 -10.73 0.77
C THR A 108 -11.08 -11.86 1.49
N TYR A 109 -12.09 -12.40 0.84
CA TYR A 109 -12.97 -13.42 1.38
C TYR A 109 -13.05 -14.60 0.43
N THR A 110 -13.64 -15.70 0.93
CA THR A 110 -13.90 -16.92 0.16
C THR A 110 -15.39 -17.04 -0.15
N VAL A 111 -15.70 -17.34 -1.41
CA VAL A 111 -17.05 -17.75 -1.85
C VAL A 111 -17.05 -19.26 -2.01
N THR A 112 -17.85 -19.95 -1.19
CA THR A 112 -18.02 -21.40 -1.18
C THR A 112 -19.36 -21.76 -1.80
N PHE A 113 -19.42 -22.88 -2.57
CA PHE A 113 -20.64 -23.34 -3.22
C PHE A 113 -21.18 -24.59 -2.55
N ASP A 114 -22.46 -24.55 -2.19
CA ASP A 114 -23.19 -25.68 -1.62
C ASP A 114 -24.23 -26.19 -2.63
N GLY A 115 -24.11 -27.45 -2.99
CA GLY A 115 -25.02 -28.11 -3.94
C GLY A 115 -26.42 -28.41 -3.40
N ASN A 116 -26.66 -28.27 -2.07
CA ASN A 116 -27.97 -28.43 -1.43
C ASN A 116 -28.74 -29.69 -1.89
N GLY A 117 -28.11 -30.83 -1.75
CA GLY A 117 -28.68 -32.13 -2.19
C GLY A 117 -28.39 -32.48 -3.66
N GLY A 118 -27.87 -31.56 -4.46
CA GLY A 118 -27.29 -31.88 -5.76
C GLY A 118 -25.95 -32.63 -5.61
N THR A 119 -25.48 -33.23 -6.71
CA THR A 119 -24.19 -33.95 -6.74
C THR A 119 -23.17 -33.21 -7.59
N GLY A 120 -21.89 -33.59 -7.43
CA GLY A 120 -20.77 -32.91 -8.06
C GLY A 120 -20.10 -31.89 -7.12
N THR A 121 -19.15 -31.13 -7.65
CA THR A 121 -18.41 -30.14 -6.88
C THR A 121 -18.23 -28.83 -7.67
N MET A 122 -18.23 -27.74 -7.01
CA MET A 122 -17.74 -26.44 -7.51
C MET A 122 -16.59 -25.99 -6.61
N ALA A 123 -15.53 -25.51 -7.22
CA ALA A 123 -14.37 -25.01 -6.47
C ALA A 123 -14.70 -23.70 -5.75
N ASP A 124 -14.18 -23.56 -4.53
CA ASP A 124 -14.24 -22.30 -3.81
C ASP A 124 -13.48 -21.21 -4.59
N VAL A 125 -13.96 -19.99 -4.51
CA VAL A 125 -13.30 -18.81 -5.09
C VAL A 125 -12.72 -17.99 -3.95
N THR A 126 -11.40 -17.96 -3.85
CA THR A 126 -10.66 -17.22 -2.84
C THR A 126 -10.20 -15.86 -3.38
N GLY A 127 -9.85 -14.93 -2.49
CA GLY A 127 -9.32 -13.62 -2.90
C GLY A 127 -10.38 -12.64 -3.41
N VAL A 128 -11.65 -12.87 -3.11
CA VAL A 128 -12.76 -11.99 -3.52
C VAL A 128 -12.81 -10.75 -2.63
N SER A 129 -12.87 -9.59 -3.25
CA SER A 129 -13.06 -8.30 -2.57
C SER A 129 -14.12 -7.47 -3.30
N GLY A 130 -15.20 -7.14 -2.61
CA GLY A 130 -16.28 -6.32 -3.17
C GLY A 130 -17.24 -7.11 -4.07
N GLU A 131 -17.44 -6.69 -5.33
CA GLU A 131 -18.40 -7.31 -6.23
C GLU A 131 -17.96 -8.70 -6.73
N TYR A 132 -18.88 -9.65 -6.71
CA TYR A 132 -18.71 -10.98 -7.26
C TYR A 132 -19.90 -11.36 -8.13
N THR A 133 -19.66 -11.88 -9.33
CA THR A 133 -20.69 -12.32 -10.26
C THR A 133 -20.96 -13.81 -10.08
N LEU A 134 -22.21 -14.17 -9.83
CA LEU A 134 -22.62 -15.56 -9.60
C LEU A 134 -22.46 -16.39 -10.87
N PRO A 135 -21.73 -17.53 -10.81
CA PRO A 135 -21.47 -18.38 -11.97
C PRO A 135 -22.66 -19.26 -12.34
N THR A 136 -22.56 -19.91 -13.50
CA THR A 136 -23.46 -21.01 -13.85
C THR A 136 -23.29 -22.15 -12.86
N CYS A 137 -24.41 -22.76 -12.42
CA CYS A 137 -24.40 -23.94 -11.57
C CYS A 137 -23.89 -25.16 -12.35
N THR A 138 -22.87 -25.82 -11.80
CA THR A 138 -22.33 -27.07 -12.37
C THR A 138 -22.66 -28.31 -11.52
N PHE A 139 -23.40 -28.15 -10.43
CA PHE A 139 -23.92 -29.29 -9.69
C PHE A 139 -24.99 -30.03 -10.54
N THR A 140 -25.05 -31.32 -10.38
CA THR A 140 -26.13 -32.14 -10.94
C THR A 140 -27.33 -32.09 -10.00
N ALA A 141 -28.48 -31.70 -10.51
CA ALA A 141 -29.70 -31.60 -9.74
C ALA A 141 -30.13 -32.93 -9.13
N PRO A 142 -30.83 -32.94 -7.99
CA PRO A 142 -31.52 -34.10 -7.47
C PRO A 142 -32.54 -34.65 -8.48
N SER A 143 -32.88 -35.96 -8.38
CA SER A 143 -33.78 -36.62 -9.32
C SER A 143 -35.12 -35.88 -9.44
N GLY A 144 -35.48 -35.53 -10.66
CA GLY A 144 -36.74 -34.85 -10.99
C GLY A 144 -36.74 -33.34 -10.78
N GLN A 145 -35.59 -32.77 -10.42
CA GLN A 145 -35.42 -31.33 -10.20
C GLN A 145 -34.50 -30.69 -11.24
N LYS A 146 -34.56 -29.37 -11.36
CA LYS A 146 -33.64 -28.56 -12.17
C LYS A 146 -33.16 -27.38 -11.37
N PHE A 147 -32.02 -26.81 -11.75
CA PHE A 147 -31.51 -25.61 -11.13
C PHE A 147 -32.45 -24.43 -11.37
N LYS A 148 -32.86 -23.75 -10.30
CA LYS A 148 -33.70 -22.56 -10.31
C LYS A 148 -32.86 -21.29 -10.16
N ALA A 149 -32.10 -21.19 -9.07
CA ALA A 149 -31.40 -20.00 -8.67
C ALA A 149 -30.28 -20.31 -7.67
N TRP A 150 -29.50 -19.32 -7.33
CA TRP A 150 -28.61 -19.32 -6.17
C TRP A 150 -29.30 -18.69 -4.96
N SER A 151 -29.08 -19.19 -3.77
CA SER A 151 -29.43 -18.55 -2.51
C SER A 151 -28.18 -17.98 -1.86
N VAL A 152 -28.20 -16.68 -1.56
CA VAL A 152 -27.12 -15.98 -0.85
C VAL A 152 -27.74 -15.24 0.32
N GLY A 153 -27.35 -15.60 1.56
CA GLY A 153 -27.96 -15.03 2.75
C GLY A 153 -29.47 -15.18 2.83
N GLY A 154 -30.05 -16.25 2.22
CA GLY A 154 -31.47 -16.52 2.16
C GLY A 154 -32.23 -15.81 1.02
N ALA A 155 -31.57 -14.98 0.23
CA ALA A 155 -32.17 -14.33 -0.94
C ALA A 155 -31.85 -15.06 -2.23
N GLU A 156 -32.87 -15.33 -3.09
CA GLU A 156 -32.66 -15.92 -4.40
C GLU A 156 -32.02 -14.92 -5.38
N LYS A 157 -31.05 -15.39 -6.15
CA LYS A 157 -30.27 -14.65 -7.14
C LYS A 157 -30.13 -15.46 -8.42
N ALA A 158 -30.20 -14.81 -9.57
CA ALA A 158 -29.98 -15.50 -10.84
C ALA A 158 -28.49 -15.71 -11.14
N VAL A 159 -28.20 -16.62 -12.04
CA VAL A 159 -26.86 -16.72 -12.67
C VAL A 159 -26.55 -15.38 -13.34
N GLY A 160 -25.33 -14.86 -13.12
CA GLY A 160 -24.88 -13.58 -13.65
C GLY A 160 -25.22 -12.38 -12.75
N ASP A 161 -26.03 -12.56 -11.70
CA ASP A 161 -26.26 -11.49 -10.71
C ASP A 161 -24.98 -11.17 -9.95
N LYS A 162 -24.81 -9.91 -9.57
CA LYS A 162 -23.74 -9.42 -8.74
C LYS A 162 -24.14 -9.40 -7.29
N ILE A 163 -23.26 -9.86 -6.42
CA ILE A 163 -23.37 -9.76 -4.96
C ILE A 163 -22.17 -8.99 -4.41
N THR A 164 -22.33 -8.34 -3.28
CA THR A 164 -21.23 -7.70 -2.55
C THR A 164 -20.74 -8.64 -1.47
N VAL A 165 -19.46 -9.04 -1.58
CA VAL A 165 -18.80 -9.96 -0.64
C VAL A 165 -18.01 -9.14 0.37
N THR A 166 -18.46 -9.14 1.63
CA THR A 166 -17.86 -8.44 2.77
C THR A 166 -17.46 -9.38 3.91
N ALA A 167 -17.69 -10.68 3.73
CA ALA A 167 -17.30 -11.78 4.61
C ALA A 167 -17.27 -13.07 3.80
N ASP A 168 -16.69 -14.15 4.35
CA ASP A 168 -16.80 -15.46 3.75
C ASP A 168 -18.27 -15.82 3.51
N THR A 169 -18.58 -16.18 2.27
CA THR A 169 -19.96 -16.27 1.78
C THR A 169 -20.23 -17.64 1.19
N THR A 170 -21.31 -18.30 1.67
CA THR A 170 -21.81 -19.55 1.06
C THR A 170 -22.93 -19.24 0.07
N VAL A 171 -22.78 -19.75 -1.13
CA VAL A 171 -23.73 -19.68 -2.23
C VAL A 171 -24.37 -21.05 -2.41
N THR A 172 -25.65 -21.18 -2.11
CA THR A 172 -26.36 -22.45 -2.05
C THR A 172 -27.26 -22.63 -3.28
N ALA A 173 -27.24 -23.79 -3.90
CA ALA A 173 -28.11 -24.09 -5.03
C ALA A 173 -29.57 -24.19 -4.58
N VAL A 174 -30.47 -23.61 -5.36
CA VAL A 174 -31.93 -23.73 -5.21
C VAL A 174 -32.48 -24.58 -6.39
N TRP A 175 -33.24 -25.60 -6.07
CA TRP A 175 -33.83 -26.53 -7.03
C TRP A 175 -35.33 -26.34 -7.13
N GLU A 176 -35.91 -26.63 -8.29
CA GLU A 176 -37.34 -26.63 -8.53
C GLU A 176 -37.79 -27.87 -9.35
#